data_d2af1c0f24f6e84f890a57a544762688
#
_entry.id   d2af1c0f24f6e84f890a57a544762688
#
_cell.length_a   1.000
_cell.length_b   1.000
_cell.length_c   1.000
_cell.angle_alpha   90.00
_cell.angle_beta   90.00
_cell.angle_gamma   90.00
#
_symmetry.space_group_name_H-M   'P 1'
#
loop_
_entity.id
_entity.type
_entity.pdbx_description
1 polymer ?
#
loop_
_entity_poly.entity_id
_entity_poly.type
_entity_poly.pdbx_seq_one_letter_code
_entity_poly.pdbx_strand_id
1 'polypeptide(L)'
;MEMTIDELNAAVDSGEIDEIIRVCEARQCKELSKIADTITLKPGVRLVQLAGGSSAGKTTTAKRLCTQLRVNGRVAMHMSTDDYFVGDARNPRDENGEFDYETIECVDMPRLAQDLNALLAGETIRPRRFDFIRHEGYDPDFTVSLPPGGMIVLEGIHALNPRLTAAVADNCKF
;
A
#
# COMPACT_ATOMS: atom_id res chain seq x y z
N MET A 1 -17.52 -15.23 5.00
CA MET A 1 -17.67 -16.46 5.79
C MET A 1 -17.18 -16.10 7.16
N GLU A 2 -18.02 -16.23 8.16
CA GLU A 2 -17.65 -16.14 9.55
C GLU A 2 -17.49 -17.57 10.03
N MET A 3 -16.38 -17.86 10.68
CA MET A 3 -16.06 -19.17 11.25
C MET A 3 -15.55 -18.97 12.65
N THR A 4 -15.95 -19.85 13.54
CA THR A 4 -15.38 -19.97 14.90
C THR A 4 -14.02 -20.69 14.82
N ILE A 5 -13.25 -20.57 15.87
CA ILE A 5 -11.96 -21.31 15.99
C ILE A 5 -12.20 -22.83 15.94
N ASP A 6 -13.29 -23.31 16.58
CA ASP A 6 -13.61 -24.74 16.61
C ASP A 6 -13.98 -25.26 15.24
N GLU A 7 -14.77 -24.51 14.45
CA GLU A 7 -15.08 -24.86 13.06
C GLU A 7 -13.83 -24.87 12.18
N LEU A 8 -12.89 -23.91 12.38
CA LEU A 8 -11.63 -23.89 11.66
C LEU A 8 -10.78 -25.12 12.01
N ASN A 9 -10.66 -25.47 13.29
CA ASN A 9 -9.92 -26.64 13.71
C ASN A 9 -10.54 -27.93 13.15
N ALA A 10 -11.87 -28.06 13.19
CA ALA A 10 -12.57 -29.20 12.60
C ALA A 10 -12.31 -29.32 11.08
N ALA A 11 -12.26 -28.21 10.35
CA ALA A 11 -11.94 -28.21 8.93
C ALA A 11 -10.49 -28.61 8.64
N VAL A 12 -9.54 -28.26 9.54
CA VAL A 12 -8.16 -28.74 9.46
C VAL A 12 -8.10 -30.26 9.67
N ASP A 13 -8.76 -30.76 10.69
CA ASP A 13 -8.77 -32.18 11.06
C ASP A 13 -9.45 -33.05 9.98
N SER A 14 -10.50 -32.52 9.32
CA SER A 14 -11.20 -33.22 8.22
C SER A 14 -10.52 -33.10 6.86
N GLY A 15 -9.49 -32.24 6.71
CA GLY A 15 -8.83 -31.97 5.43
C GLY A 15 -9.60 -31.02 4.50
N GLU A 16 -10.66 -30.36 4.98
CA GLU A 16 -11.45 -29.40 4.20
C GLU A 16 -10.83 -27.99 4.13
N ILE A 17 -9.76 -27.74 4.91
CA ILE A 17 -9.12 -26.43 5.01
C ILE A 17 -8.66 -25.86 3.66
N ASP A 18 -8.15 -26.70 2.76
CA ASP A 18 -7.67 -26.27 1.44
C ASP A 18 -8.79 -25.69 0.56
N GLU A 19 -10.02 -26.26 0.67
CA GLU A 19 -11.16 -25.72 -0.05
C GLU A 19 -11.63 -24.39 0.55
N ILE A 20 -11.61 -24.26 1.86
CA ILE A 20 -11.93 -23.01 2.56
C ILE A 20 -10.97 -21.91 2.13
N ILE A 21 -9.66 -22.19 2.09
CA ILE A 21 -8.64 -21.24 1.63
C ILE A 21 -8.95 -20.80 0.19
N ARG A 22 -9.19 -21.75 -0.73
CA ARG A 22 -9.51 -21.45 -2.14
C ARG A 22 -10.74 -20.55 -2.28
N VAL A 23 -11.78 -20.86 -1.54
CA VAL A 23 -13.02 -20.04 -1.54
C VAL A 23 -12.78 -18.64 -1.00
N CYS A 24 -12.02 -18.50 0.10
CA CYS A 24 -11.69 -17.21 0.68
C CYS A 24 -10.82 -16.36 -0.27
N GLU A 25 -9.83 -16.97 -0.93
CA GLU A 25 -8.99 -16.27 -1.91
C GLU A 25 -9.78 -15.84 -3.16
N ALA A 26 -10.66 -16.71 -3.68
CA ALA A 26 -11.53 -16.39 -4.80
C ALA A 26 -12.50 -15.25 -4.44
N ARG A 27 -13.05 -15.24 -3.22
CA ARG A 27 -13.88 -14.15 -2.71
C ARG A 27 -13.11 -12.85 -2.63
N GLN A 28 -11.89 -12.86 -2.06
CA GLN A 28 -11.03 -11.68 -2.00
C GLN A 28 -10.73 -11.12 -3.39
N CYS A 29 -10.40 -12.01 -4.34
CA CYS A 29 -10.15 -11.62 -5.73
C CYS A 29 -11.38 -10.94 -6.35
N LYS A 30 -12.57 -11.47 -6.13
CA LYS A 30 -13.83 -10.90 -6.61
C LYS A 30 -14.13 -9.52 -6.01
N GLU A 31 -13.87 -9.32 -4.71
CA GLU A 31 -14.04 -8.01 -4.08
C GLU A 31 -13.03 -6.97 -4.60
N LEU A 32 -11.76 -7.36 -4.77
CA LEU A 32 -10.74 -6.49 -5.36
C LEU A 32 -11.07 -6.10 -6.81
N SER A 33 -11.65 -7.02 -7.60
CA SER A 33 -12.14 -6.70 -8.95
C SER A 33 -13.22 -5.62 -8.91
N LYS A 34 -14.23 -5.74 -8.03
CA LYS A 34 -15.28 -4.72 -7.88
C LYS A 34 -14.73 -3.36 -7.45
N ILE A 35 -13.73 -3.36 -6.54
CA ILE A 35 -13.06 -2.13 -6.12
C ILE A 35 -12.33 -1.50 -7.32
N ALA A 36 -11.61 -2.29 -8.10
CA ALA A 36 -10.92 -1.82 -9.30
C ALA A 36 -11.89 -1.26 -10.35
N ASP A 37 -13.06 -1.91 -10.54
CA ASP A 37 -14.12 -1.41 -11.43
C ASP A 37 -14.61 -0.05 -10.94
N THR A 38 -14.89 0.08 -9.65
CA THR A 38 -15.35 1.33 -9.03
C THR A 38 -14.33 2.46 -9.21
N ILE A 39 -13.03 2.18 -9.00
CA ILE A 39 -11.94 3.14 -9.19
C ILE A 39 -11.86 3.55 -10.67
N THR A 40 -11.94 2.58 -11.59
CA THR A 40 -11.82 2.82 -13.03
C THR A 40 -12.93 3.70 -13.57
N LEU A 41 -14.13 3.59 -13.01
CA LEU A 41 -15.31 4.39 -13.38
C LEU A 41 -15.26 5.83 -12.83
N LYS A 42 -14.39 6.13 -11.87
CA LYS A 42 -14.23 7.49 -11.34
C LYS A 42 -13.20 8.27 -12.16
N PRO A 43 -13.61 9.30 -12.93
CA PRO A 43 -12.68 10.09 -13.71
C PRO A 43 -11.76 10.90 -12.77
N GLY A 44 -10.50 11.05 -13.17
CA GLY A 44 -9.53 11.88 -12.45
C GLY A 44 -8.80 11.17 -11.31
N VAL A 45 -9.23 10.01 -10.84
CA VAL A 45 -8.51 9.28 -9.78
C VAL A 45 -7.14 8.85 -10.29
N ARG A 46 -6.10 9.25 -9.55
CA ARG A 46 -4.69 8.98 -9.83
C ARG A 46 -3.95 8.41 -8.62
N LEU A 47 -4.50 8.56 -7.40
CA LEU A 47 -3.96 8.05 -6.15
C LEU A 47 -5.03 7.23 -5.43
N VAL A 48 -4.72 5.97 -5.17
CA VAL A 48 -5.53 5.07 -4.32
C VAL A 48 -4.80 4.88 -3.01
N GLN A 49 -5.49 5.09 -1.89
CA GLN A 49 -4.91 5.00 -0.55
C GLN A 49 -5.44 3.77 0.17
N LEU A 50 -4.54 2.93 0.65
CA LEU A 50 -4.85 1.69 1.36
C LEU A 50 -4.21 1.69 2.74
N ALA A 51 -4.99 1.84 3.80
CA ALA A 51 -4.50 1.74 5.17
C ALA A 51 -4.95 0.45 5.86
N GLY A 52 -4.24 0.08 6.89
CA GLY A 52 -4.54 -1.08 7.74
C GLY A 52 -3.42 -1.36 8.73
N GLY A 53 -3.70 -2.13 9.76
CA GLY A 53 -2.72 -2.48 10.79
C GLY A 53 -1.49 -3.22 10.27
N SER A 54 -0.46 -3.32 11.09
CA SER A 54 0.72 -4.14 10.79
C SER A 54 0.30 -5.59 10.52
N SER A 55 0.97 -6.26 9.61
CA SER A 55 0.67 -7.66 9.21
C SER A 55 -0.74 -7.94 8.68
N ALA A 56 -1.58 -6.92 8.44
CA ALA A 56 -2.94 -7.09 7.89
C ALA A 56 -3.00 -7.44 6.40
N GLY A 57 -1.86 -7.65 5.74
CA GLY A 57 -1.79 -8.00 4.31
C GLY A 57 -1.96 -6.82 3.36
N LYS A 58 -1.72 -5.57 3.80
CA LYS A 58 -1.81 -4.36 2.97
C LYS A 58 -1.03 -4.46 1.68
N THR A 59 0.24 -4.80 1.76
CA THR A 59 1.14 -4.91 0.59
C THR A 59 0.65 -5.94 -0.42
N THR A 60 0.17 -7.10 0.04
CA THR A 60 -0.41 -8.14 -0.82
C THR A 60 -1.68 -7.63 -1.49
N THR A 61 -2.56 -6.99 -0.73
CA THR A 61 -3.81 -6.40 -1.22
C THR A 61 -3.54 -5.29 -2.24
N ALA A 62 -2.60 -4.38 -1.98
CA ALA A 62 -2.22 -3.32 -2.89
C ALA A 62 -1.68 -3.86 -4.23
N LYS A 63 -0.81 -4.86 -4.18
CA LYS A 63 -0.28 -5.52 -5.39
C LYS A 63 -1.37 -6.23 -6.19
N ARG A 64 -2.27 -6.94 -5.51
CA ARG A 64 -3.44 -7.59 -6.15
C ARG A 64 -4.39 -6.55 -6.77
N LEU A 65 -4.62 -5.42 -6.08
CA LEU A 65 -5.42 -4.31 -6.62
C LEU A 65 -4.77 -3.69 -7.86
N CYS A 66 -3.45 -3.47 -7.86
CA CYS A 66 -2.72 -3.03 -9.04
C CYS A 66 -2.92 -4.00 -10.24
N THR A 67 -2.98 -5.31 -9.96
CA THR A 67 -3.26 -6.32 -10.99
C THR A 67 -4.67 -6.15 -11.56
N GLN A 68 -5.69 -5.99 -10.70
CA GLN A 68 -7.08 -5.79 -11.15
C GLN A 68 -7.25 -4.47 -11.93
N LEU A 69 -6.58 -3.40 -11.50
CA LEU A 69 -6.58 -2.13 -12.25
C LEU A 69 -5.97 -2.30 -13.65
N ARG A 70 -4.91 -3.12 -13.79
CA ARG A 70 -4.32 -3.43 -15.10
C ARG A 70 -5.25 -4.27 -15.97
N VAL A 71 -6.02 -5.19 -15.40
CA VAL A 71 -7.08 -5.92 -16.12
C VAL A 71 -8.09 -4.95 -16.71
N ASN A 72 -8.41 -3.87 -16.01
CA ASN A 72 -9.29 -2.80 -16.47
C ASN A 72 -8.59 -1.78 -17.40
N GLY A 73 -7.39 -2.09 -17.90
CA GLY A 73 -6.64 -1.23 -18.81
C GLY A 73 -5.97 -0.01 -18.16
N ARG A 74 -5.90 0.04 -16.81
CA ARG A 74 -5.25 1.13 -16.07
C ARG A 74 -3.85 0.72 -15.64
N VAL A 75 -2.83 1.50 -16.01
CA VAL A 75 -1.49 1.30 -15.45
C VAL A 75 -1.49 1.71 -13.98
N ALA A 76 -1.14 0.79 -13.10
CA ALA A 76 -1.08 1.04 -11.67
C ALA A 76 0.29 0.63 -11.10
N MET A 77 0.85 1.51 -10.24
CA MET A 77 2.11 1.31 -9.52
C MET A 77 1.82 1.20 -8.02
N HIS A 78 2.44 0.22 -7.37
CA HIS A 78 2.42 0.09 -5.92
C HIS A 78 3.53 0.94 -5.29
N MET A 79 3.19 1.68 -4.23
CA MET A 79 4.13 2.38 -3.34
C MET A 79 3.77 2.06 -1.89
N SER A 80 4.80 1.88 -1.05
CA SER A 80 4.63 1.69 0.39
C SER A 80 5.16 2.90 1.16
N THR A 81 4.43 3.35 2.19
CA THR A 81 4.94 4.38 3.11
C THR A 81 6.13 3.87 3.91
N ASP A 82 6.25 2.56 4.10
CA ASP A 82 7.33 1.94 4.86
C ASP A 82 8.70 2.08 4.15
N ASP A 83 8.70 2.24 2.82
CA ASP A 83 9.89 2.58 2.03
C ASP A 83 10.45 3.99 2.35
N TYR A 84 9.65 4.84 3.01
CA TYR A 84 9.95 6.24 3.33
C TYR A 84 10.26 6.48 4.80
N PHE A 85 10.56 5.46 5.59
CA PHE A 85 11.00 5.67 6.98
C PHE A 85 12.27 6.52 7.04
N VAL A 86 12.35 7.37 8.07
CA VAL A 86 13.43 8.34 8.24
C VAL A 86 14.76 7.72 8.71
N GLY A 87 14.75 6.46 9.15
CA GLY A 87 15.90 5.77 9.73
C GLY A 87 16.16 6.15 11.20
N ASP A 88 16.95 5.34 11.87
CA ASP A 88 17.17 5.38 13.33
C ASP A 88 17.60 6.74 13.85
N ALA A 89 18.45 7.45 13.10
CA ALA A 89 18.98 8.76 13.54
C ALA A 89 17.88 9.83 13.70
N ARG A 90 16.76 9.70 13.00
CA ARG A 90 15.63 10.66 13.02
C ARG A 90 14.33 10.05 13.51
N ASN A 91 14.31 8.72 13.74
CA ASN A 91 13.09 8.04 14.12
C ASN A 91 12.66 8.46 15.53
N PRO A 92 11.39 8.81 15.74
CA PRO A 92 10.85 9.06 17.08
C PRO A 92 11.05 7.86 18.01
N ARG A 93 11.08 8.15 19.29
CA ARG A 93 11.11 7.11 20.31
C ARG A 93 9.85 7.17 21.16
N ASP A 94 9.40 6.01 21.59
CA ASP A 94 8.28 5.86 22.50
C ASP A 94 8.66 6.26 23.95
N GLU A 95 7.73 6.14 24.88
CA GLU A 95 7.94 6.43 26.30
C GLU A 95 8.97 5.52 26.99
N ASN A 96 9.29 4.36 26.40
CA ASN A 96 10.28 3.41 26.87
C ASN A 96 11.66 3.64 26.22
N GLY A 97 11.77 4.59 25.28
CA GLY A 97 12.99 4.88 24.55
C GLY A 97 13.24 3.98 23.34
N GLU A 98 12.29 3.10 23.00
CA GLU A 98 12.35 2.25 21.81
C GLU A 98 11.93 3.05 20.56
N PHE A 99 12.38 2.62 19.36
CA PHE A 99 11.98 3.26 18.13
C PHE A 99 10.49 3.09 17.85
N ASP A 100 9.77 4.20 17.66
CA ASP A 100 8.35 4.21 17.34
C ASP A 100 8.15 4.31 15.82
N TYR A 101 7.89 3.17 15.18
CA TYR A 101 7.55 3.07 13.75
C TYR A 101 6.03 3.17 13.51
N GLU A 102 5.21 3.32 14.55
CA GLU A 102 3.76 3.46 14.42
C GLU A 102 3.30 4.92 14.36
N THR A 103 4.16 5.86 14.73
CA THR A 103 3.87 7.30 14.56
C THR A 103 4.07 7.75 13.12
N ILE A 104 3.30 8.75 12.70
CA ILE A 104 3.45 9.32 11.34
C ILE A 104 4.78 10.05 11.15
N GLU A 105 5.39 10.50 12.23
CA GLU A 105 6.67 11.20 12.25
C GLU A 105 7.85 10.28 11.86
N CYS A 106 7.66 8.96 11.85
CA CYS A 106 8.65 8.01 11.34
C CYS A 106 8.76 8.05 9.80
N VAL A 107 7.82 8.68 9.09
CA VAL A 107 7.79 8.78 7.64
C VAL A 107 8.43 10.08 7.17
N ASP A 108 9.34 10.03 6.20
CA ASP A 108 9.89 11.18 5.48
C ASP A 108 8.82 11.76 4.55
N MET A 109 7.85 12.47 5.14
CA MET A 109 6.71 13.06 4.43
C MET A 109 7.14 14.00 3.29
N PRO A 110 8.16 14.87 3.44
CA PRO A 110 8.62 15.72 2.34
C PRO A 110 9.10 14.91 1.14
N ARG A 111 9.88 13.86 1.37
CA ARG A 111 10.38 12.99 0.28
C ARG A 111 9.24 12.21 -0.37
N LEU A 112 8.32 11.65 0.41
CA LEU A 112 7.14 10.96 -0.12
C LEU A 112 6.29 11.90 -0.99
N ALA A 113 6.01 13.12 -0.51
CA ALA A 113 5.23 14.11 -1.25
C ALA A 113 5.93 14.51 -2.56
N GLN A 114 7.24 14.70 -2.54
CA GLN A 114 8.04 14.99 -3.74
C GLN A 114 7.91 13.88 -4.78
N ASP A 115 8.13 12.62 -4.38
CA ASP A 115 8.09 11.47 -5.28
C ASP A 115 6.66 11.22 -5.82
N LEU A 116 5.62 11.37 -4.99
CA LEU A 116 4.22 11.29 -5.43
C LEU A 116 3.90 12.34 -6.50
N ASN A 117 4.27 13.61 -6.25
CA ASN A 117 3.97 14.70 -7.19
C ASN A 117 4.73 14.51 -8.51
N ALA A 118 6.00 14.17 -8.46
CA ALA A 118 6.82 13.93 -9.65
C ALA A 118 6.23 12.79 -10.51
N LEU A 119 5.87 11.66 -9.88
CA LEU A 119 5.23 10.54 -10.60
C LEU A 119 3.86 10.92 -11.18
N LEU A 120 3.03 11.64 -10.44
CA LEU A 120 1.72 12.10 -10.93
C LEU A 120 1.85 13.12 -12.06
N ALA A 121 2.95 13.88 -12.10
CA ALA A 121 3.32 14.77 -13.21
C ALA A 121 3.90 14.01 -14.42
N GLY A 122 4.19 12.71 -14.28
CA GLY A 122 4.80 11.88 -15.34
C GLY A 122 6.33 11.98 -15.37
N GLU A 123 6.94 12.53 -14.34
CA GLU A 123 8.39 12.62 -14.23
C GLU A 123 8.99 11.27 -13.84
N THR A 124 10.29 11.13 -14.11
CA THR A 124 11.07 9.95 -13.72
C THR A 124 11.76 10.22 -12.39
N ILE A 125 11.62 9.30 -11.44
CA ILE A 125 12.26 9.39 -10.13
C ILE A 125 13.17 8.19 -9.86
N ARG A 126 14.10 8.32 -8.92
CA ARG A 126 14.70 7.19 -8.20
C ARG A 126 13.82 6.91 -6.98
N PRO A 127 13.16 5.74 -6.92
CA PRO A 127 12.26 5.45 -5.81
C PRO A 127 13.05 5.28 -4.51
N ARG A 128 12.46 5.70 -3.41
CA ARG A 128 13.00 5.42 -2.08
C ARG A 128 12.78 3.95 -1.72
N ARG A 129 13.72 3.36 -0.94
CA ARG A 129 13.61 2.06 -0.29
C ARG A 129 14.10 2.16 1.15
N PHE A 130 13.60 1.30 2.01
CA PHE A 130 14.07 1.18 3.39
C PHE A 130 14.67 -0.20 3.63
N ASP A 131 15.88 -0.24 4.18
CA ASP A 131 16.54 -1.47 4.62
C ASP A 131 16.20 -1.71 6.09
N PHE A 132 15.32 -2.68 6.34
CA PHE A 132 14.86 -3.04 7.69
C PHE A 132 15.93 -3.74 8.55
N ILE A 133 17.05 -4.17 7.96
CA ILE A 133 18.16 -4.77 8.71
C ILE A 133 19.12 -3.68 9.18
N ARG A 134 19.39 -2.70 8.31
CA ARG A 134 20.28 -1.58 8.59
C ARG A 134 19.57 -0.38 9.21
N HIS A 135 18.24 -0.40 9.22
CA HIS A 135 17.38 0.68 9.66
C HIS A 135 17.68 2.03 8.97
N GLU A 136 17.94 1.97 7.68
CA GLU A 136 18.24 3.15 6.88
C GLU A 136 17.53 3.14 5.53
N GLY A 137 17.18 4.35 5.07
CA GLY A 137 16.62 4.51 3.74
C GLY A 137 17.70 4.71 2.70
N TYR A 138 17.49 4.15 1.49
CA TYR A 138 18.41 4.28 0.36
C TYR A 138 17.66 4.51 -0.95
N ASP A 139 18.36 5.03 -1.96
CA ASP A 139 17.86 5.20 -3.31
C ASP A 139 18.51 4.13 -4.21
N PRO A 140 17.76 3.13 -4.70
CA PRO A 140 18.32 2.08 -5.56
C PRO A 140 18.76 2.63 -6.92
N ASP A 141 19.63 1.89 -7.62
CA ASP A 141 20.19 2.33 -8.91
C ASP A 141 19.27 1.96 -10.09
N PHE A 142 17.98 2.28 -9.95
CA PHE A 142 17.03 2.23 -11.05
C PHE A 142 16.05 3.39 -10.94
N THR A 143 15.37 3.67 -12.05
CA THR A 143 14.36 4.73 -12.10
C THR A 143 13.00 4.17 -12.43
N VAL A 144 11.95 4.90 -12.04
CA VAL A 144 10.56 4.59 -12.34
C VAL A 144 9.85 5.84 -12.81
N SER A 145 8.87 5.65 -13.68
CA SER A 145 7.96 6.71 -14.13
C SER A 145 6.54 6.18 -14.25
N LEU A 146 5.58 7.08 -14.20
CA LEU A 146 4.17 6.75 -14.34
C LEU A 146 3.69 7.31 -15.69
N PRO A 147 3.14 6.49 -16.60
CA PRO A 147 2.65 6.99 -17.89
C PRO A 147 1.44 7.90 -17.69
N PRO A 148 1.08 8.72 -18.70
CA PRO A 148 -0.13 9.54 -18.67
C PRO A 148 -1.37 8.72 -18.27
N GLY A 149 -2.15 9.22 -17.31
CA GLY A 149 -3.32 8.50 -16.79
C GLY A 149 -3.02 7.31 -15.88
N GLY A 150 -1.75 7.01 -15.63
CA GLY A 150 -1.34 5.97 -14.67
C GLY A 150 -1.73 6.33 -13.24
N MET A 151 -1.80 5.35 -12.37
CA MET A 151 -2.27 5.46 -10.98
C MET A 151 -1.21 4.96 -10.00
N ILE A 152 -1.22 5.51 -8.79
CA ILE A 152 -0.43 5.03 -7.67
C ILE A 152 -1.39 4.37 -6.66
N VAL A 153 -1.06 3.17 -6.20
CA VAL A 153 -1.68 2.55 -5.04
C VAL A 153 -0.69 2.69 -3.88
N LEU A 154 -0.93 3.67 -3.02
CA LEU A 154 -0.13 3.95 -1.83
C LEU A 154 -0.68 3.15 -0.66
N GLU A 155 0.17 2.32 -0.03
CA GLU A 155 -0.23 1.58 1.15
C GLU A 155 0.65 1.90 2.36
N GLY A 156 0.10 1.71 3.55
CA GLY A 156 0.79 1.86 4.83
C GLY A 156 -0.17 2.08 5.97
N ILE A 157 0.32 2.04 7.21
CA ILE A 157 -0.56 2.24 8.38
C ILE A 157 -1.17 3.65 8.37
N HIS A 158 -0.45 4.64 7.85
CA HIS A 158 -0.87 6.03 7.77
C HIS A 158 -1.35 6.47 6.37
N ALA A 159 -1.53 5.55 5.41
CA ALA A 159 -1.82 5.93 4.02
C ALA A 159 -3.07 6.82 3.86
N LEU A 160 -4.03 6.76 4.77
CA LEU A 160 -5.22 7.64 4.80
C LEU A 160 -5.00 8.96 5.55
N ASN A 161 -3.83 9.16 6.19
CA ASN A 161 -3.58 10.42 6.87
C ASN A 161 -3.40 11.56 5.84
N PRO A 162 -4.21 12.64 5.93
CA PRO A 162 -4.17 13.72 4.94
C PRO A 162 -2.82 14.44 4.86
N ARG A 163 -2.00 14.40 5.92
CA ARG A 163 -0.65 14.98 5.93
C ARG A 163 0.27 14.36 4.89
N LEU A 164 0.14 13.04 4.61
CA LEU A 164 0.98 12.34 3.63
C LEU A 164 0.69 12.74 2.19
N THR A 165 -0.54 13.10 1.90
CA THR A 165 -1.01 13.36 0.54
C THR A 165 -1.57 14.77 0.37
N ALA A 166 -1.18 15.71 1.26
CA ALA A 166 -1.67 17.09 1.25
C ALA A 166 -1.41 17.82 -0.08
N ALA A 167 -0.33 17.45 -0.79
CA ALA A 167 0.03 18.03 -2.07
C ALA A 167 -0.74 17.44 -3.27
N VAL A 168 -1.51 16.36 -3.06
CA VAL A 168 -2.34 15.73 -4.10
C VAL A 168 -3.77 16.25 -3.97
N ALA A 169 -4.37 16.70 -5.06
CA ALA A 169 -5.75 17.19 -5.06
C ALA A 169 -6.75 16.10 -4.65
N ASP A 170 -7.75 16.45 -3.82
CA ASP A 170 -8.70 15.48 -3.26
C ASP A 170 -9.55 14.77 -4.32
N ASN A 171 -9.88 15.45 -5.41
CA ASN A 171 -10.59 14.84 -6.53
C ASN A 171 -9.77 13.79 -7.31
N CYS A 172 -8.47 13.70 -7.06
CA CYS A 172 -7.58 12.68 -7.62
C CYS A 172 -7.40 11.47 -6.70
N LYS A 173 -8.00 11.47 -5.51
CA LYS A 173 -7.85 10.44 -4.47
C LYS A 173 -9.04 9.47 -4.43
N PHE A 174 -8.76 8.25 -3.98
CA PHE A 174 -9.74 7.20 -3.71
C PHE A 174 -9.39 6.48 -2.41
#